data_7941865a1911b6668478c2f489ccde2b
#
_entry.id   7941865a1911b6668478c2f489ccde2b
#
_cell.length_a   1.000
_cell.length_b   1.000
_cell.length_c   1.000
_cell.angle_alpha   90.00
_cell.angle_beta   90.00
_cell.angle_gamma   90.00
#
_symmetry.space_group_name_H-M   'P 1'
#
loop_
_entity.id
_entity.type
_entity.pdbx_description
1 polymer ?
#
loop_
_entity_poly.entity_id
_entity_poly.type
_entity_poly.pdbx_seq_one_letter_code
_entity_poly.pdbx_strand_id
1 'polypeptide(L)'
;MVRFKHTKNVKANLAIGAQMMRDTLKYSEQAKLILEAAENIKINDDVMIDYITDLICDANQKEFIAKCGGIGKIPYENDIISTRKKNQLHAMVNYIERGPGQDSHRGTMLWLYNGVTSYINNGIEYKDNLNKFDSITQGNSFKLGQTAFNKLVQRLSA
;
A
#
# COMPACT_ATOMS: atom_id res chain seq x y z
N MET A 1 14.84 8.99 1.42
CA MET A 1 15.71 10.19 1.36
C MET A 1 15.53 11.02 2.63
N VAL A 2 16.63 11.42 3.25
CA VAL A 2 16.61 12.26 4.44
C VAL A 2 16.73 13.72 4.00
N ARG A 3 15.81 14.56 4.47
CA ARG A 3 15.83 16.00 4.20
C ARG A 3 16.15 16.75 5.48
N PHE A 4 17.07 17.69 5.40
CA PHE A 4 17.39 18.59 6.50
C PHE A 4 16.45 19.79 6.48
N LYS A 5 15.97 20.19 7.66
CA LYS A 5 15.25 21.45 7.80
C LYS A 5 16.25 22.60 7.85
N HIS A 6 15.93 23.69 7.16
CA HIS A 6 16.71 24.90 7.28
C HIS A 6 16.54 25.50 8.67
N THR A 7 17.64 25.64 9.39
CA THR A 7 17.73 26.40 10.64
C THR A 7 18.86 27.39 10.54
N LYS A 8 18.85 28.42 11.39
CA LYS A 8 19.91 29.42 11.45
C LYS A 8 21.18 28.89 12.14
N ASN A 9 21.11 27.75 12.78
CA ASN A 9 22.20 27.16 13.56
C ASN A 9 22.70 25.88 12.91
N VAL A 10 23.93 25.93 12.37
CA VAL A 10 24.57 24.81 11.66
C VAL A 10 24.74 23.58 12.55
N LYS A 11 25.14 23.78 13.84
CA LYS A 11 25.29 22.65 14.78
C LYS A 11 23.98 21.95 15.05
N ALA A 12 22.89 22.71 15.21
CA ALA A 12 21.55 22.14 15.38
C ALA A 12 21.13 21.37 14.14
N ASN A 13 21.40 21.89 12.94
CA ASN A 13 21.13 21.20 11.68
C ASN A 13 21.87 19.88 11.58
N LEU A 14 23.16 19.84 11.92
CA LEU A 14 23.97 18.63 11.88
C LEU A 14 23.48 17.60 12.90
N ALA A 15 23.12 18.03 14.10
CA ALA A 15 22.58 17.15 15.13
C ALA A 15 21.22 16.55 14.71
N ILE A 16 20.32 17.36 14.15
CA ILE A 16 19.03 16.92 13.64
C ILE A 16 19.24 15.93 12.50
N GLY A 17 20.13 16.24 11.56
CA GLY A 17 20.43 15.37 10.43
C GLY A 17 20.99 14.02 10.87
N ALA A 18 21.90 13.99 11.83
CA ALA A 18 22.45 12.75 12.37
C ALA A 18 21.37 11.91 13.06
N GLN A 19 20.46 12.53 13.82
CA GLN A 19 19.34 11.83 14.44
C GLN A 19 18.36 11.28 13.41
N MET A 20 18.03 12.03 12.38
CA MET A 20 17.18 11.58 11.28
C MET A 20 17.79 10.38 10.56
N MET A 21 19.10 10.35 10.34
CA MET A 21 19.79 9.21 9.73
C MET A 21 19.70 7.98 10.61
N ARG A 22 19.93 8.11 11.92
CA ARG A 22 19.80 6.98 12.86
C ARG A 22 18.38 6.43 12.88
N ASP A 23 17.38 7.30 12.94
CA ASP A 23 15.97 6.91 12.95
C ASP A 23 15.59 6.23 11.64
N THR A 24 16.08 6.69 10.50
CA THR A 24 15.87 6.08 9.20
C THR A 24 16.47 4.66 9.14
N LEU A 25 17.68 4.47 9.67
CA LEU A 25 18.31 3.15 9.71
C LEU A 25 17.51 2.17 10.57
N LYS A 26 17.08 2.59 11.76
CA LYS A 26 16.21 1.76 12.62
C LYS A 26 14.92 1.41 11.94
N TYR A 27 14.29 2.37 11.26
CA TYR A 27 13.06 2.14 10.52
C TYR A 27 13.27 1.12 9.40
N SER A 28 14.37 1.23 8.64
CA SER A 28 14.70 0.30 7.57
C SER A 28 14.93 -1.12 8.08
N GLU A 29 15.61 -1.28 9.22
CA GLU A 29 15.81 -2.59 9.86
C GLU A 29 14.48 -3.20 10.32
N GLN A 30 13.62 -2.39 10.94
CA GLN A 30 12.27 -2.83 11.34
C GLN A 30 11.42 -3.22 10.15
N ALA A 31 11.44 -2.43 9.07
CA ALA A 31 10.72 -2.74 7.85
C ALA A 31 11.19 -4.07 7.25
N LYS A 32 12.48 -4.33 7.24
CA LYS A 32 13.04 -5.60 6.76
C LYS A 32 12.52 -6.80 7.57
N LEU A 33 12.51 -6.69 8.89
CA LEU A 33 11.98 -7.74 9.77
C LEU A 33 10.48 -7.99 9.54
N ILE A 34 9.73 -6.91 9.32
CA ILE A 34 8.29 -7.00 9.02
C ILE A 34 8.06 -7.73 7.70
N LEU A 35 8.84 -7.41 6.67
CA LEU A 35 8.72 -8.06 5.36
C LEU A 35 9.15 -9.54 5.44
N GLU A 36 10.18 -9.86 6.20
CA GLU A 36 10.59 -11.25 6.45
C GLU A 36 9.50 -12.05 7.17
N ALA A 37 8.84 -11.44 8.15
CA ALA A 37 7.71 -12.06 8.84
C ALA A 37 6.53 -12.28 7.88
N ALA A 38 6.23 -11.31 7.02
CA ALA A 38 5.16 -11.39 6.03
C ALA A 38 5.37 -12.53 5.02
N GLU A 39 6.60 -12.86 4.70
CA GLU A 39 6.96 -13.95 3.79
C GLU A 39 6.49 -15.33 4.30
N ASN A 40 6.36 -15.47 5.60
CA ASN A 40 6.00 -16.74 6.24
C ASN A 40 4.51 -16.87 6.56
N ILE A 41 3.71 -15.84 6.32
CA ILE A 41 2.27 -15.84 6.62
C ILE A 41 1.49 -16.13 5.35
N LYS A 42 0.81 -17.27 5.32
CA LYS A 42 -0.09 -17.62 4.21
C LYS A 42 -1.43 -16.91 4.36
N ILE A 43 -1.99 -16.48 3.25
CA ILE A 43 -3.29 -15.82 3.19
C ILE A 43 -4.22 -16.56 2.24
N ASN A 44 -5.52 -16.31 2.41
CA ASN A 44 -6.57 -16.73 1.48
C ASN A 44 -7.18 -15.51 0.76
N ASP A 45 -8.13 -15.78 -0.12
CA ASP A 45 -8.78 -14.70 -0.90
C ASP A 45 -9.55 -13.73 0.01
N ASP A 46 -10.14 -14.20 1.10
CA ASP A 46 -10.87 -13.33 2.03
C ASP A 46 -9.95 -12.31 2.68
N VAL A 47 -8.74 -12.71 3.07
CA VAL A 47 -7.73 -11.80 3.62
C VAL A 47 -7.30 -10.78 2.58
N MET A 48 -7.08 -11.21 1.34
CA MET A 48 -6.72 -10.31 0.24
C MET A 48 -7.81 -9.26 0.01
N ILE A 49 -9.05 -9.68 -0.12
CA ILE A 49 -10.19 -8.78 -0.35
C ILE A 49 -10.34 -7.79 0.81
N ASP A 50 -10.27 -8.27 2.04
CA ASP A 50 -10.37 -7.43 3.22
C ASP A 50 -9.24 -6.39 3.28
N TYR A 51 -8.02 -6.79 2.96
CA TYR A 51 -6.87 -5.89 2.95
C TYR A 51 -7.04 -4.76 1.92
N ILE A 52 -7.35 -5.10 0.67
CA ILE A 52 -7.44 -4.09 -0.40
C ILE A 52 -8.68 -3.19 -0.25
N THR A 53 -9.79 -3.73 0.23
CA THR A 53 -10.99 -2.92 0.49
C THR A 53 -10.80 -1.98 1.68
N ASP A 54 -10.04 -2.37 2.69
CA ASP A 54 -9.68 -1.47 3.78
C ASP A 54 -8.87 -0.25 3.29
N LEU A 55 -8.11 -0.40 2.23
CA LEU A 55 -7.27 0.69 1.71
C LEU A 55 -8.07 1.77 0.99
N ILE A 56 -9.11 1.42 0.24
CA ILE A 56 -9.78 2.35 -0.68
C ILE A 56 -11.29 2.42 -0.53
N CYS A 57 -11.89 1.61 0.33
CA CYS A 57 -13.35 1.55 0.53
C CYS A 57 -13.72 1.97 1.95
N ASP A 58 -14.91 2.57 2.09
CA ASP A 58 -15.51 2.79 3.40
C ASP A 58 -16.23 1.52 3.91
N ALA A 59 -16.73 1.58 5.14
CA ALA A 59 -17.40 0.42 5.77
C ALA A 59 -18.64 -0.05 4.97
N ASN A 60 -19.42 0.87 4.43
CA ASN A 60 -20.60 0.55 3.63
C ASN A 60 -20.23 -0.16 2.33
N GLN A 61 -19.19 0.30 1.67
CA GLN A 61 -18.67 -0.30 0.43
C GLN A 61 -18.10 -1.69 0.69
N LYS A 62 -17.35 -1.87 1.78
CA LYS A 62 -16.83 -3.19 2.18
C LYS A 62 -17.96 -4.19 2.44
N GLU A 63 -18.99 -3.78 3.16
CA GLU A 63 -20.15 -4.62 3.43
C GLU A 63 -20.87 -5.02 2.14
N PHE A 64 -21.03 -4.08 1.23
CA PHE A 64 -21.63 -4.34 -0.07
C PHE A 64 -20.83 -5.37 -0.88
N ILE A 65 -19.51 -5.25 -0.93
CA ILE A 65 -18.64 -6.20 -1.63
C ILE A 65 -18.75 -7.59 -1.01
N ALA A 66 -18.79 -7.68 0.31
CA ALA A 66 -18.95 -8.95 1.01
C ALA A 66 -20.29 -9.60 0.66
N LYS A 67 -21.37 -8.84 0.59
CA LYS A 67 -22.70 -9.33 0.21
C LYS A 67 -22.74 -9.79 -1.25
N CYS A 68 -21.96 -9.16 -2.14
CA CYS A 68 -21.84 -9.59 -3.53
C CYS A 68 -21.10 -10.91 -3.69
N GLY A 69 -20.29 -11.28 -2.69
CA GLY A 69 -19.47 -12.48 -2.74
C GLY A 69 -18.06 -12.27 -3.27
N GLY A 70 -17.61 -11.03 -3.39
CA GLY A 70 -16.25 -10.68 -3.81
C GLY A 70 -16.19 -9.56 -4.84
N ILE A 71 -14.97 -9.10 -5.10
CA ILE A 71 -14.73 -7.99 -6.02
C ILE A 71 -15.20 -8.31 -7.45
N GLY A 72 -14.98 -9.54 -7.91
CA GLY A 72 -15.37 -9.96 -9.25
C GLY A 72 -16.89 -10.11 -9.46
N LYS A 73 -17.67 -10.04 -8.38
CA LYS A 73 -19.13 -10.21 -8.41
C LYS A 73 -19.90 -8.93 -8.16
N ILE A 74 -19.24 -7.78 -8.16
CA ILE A 74 -19.89 -6.49 -8.03
C ILE A 74 -20.73 -6.24 -9.29
N PRO A 75 -22.05 -5.96 -9.16
CA PRO A 75 -22.88 -5.65 -10.32
C PRO A 75 -22.37 -4.44 -11.09
N TYR A 76 -22.49 -4.48 -12.40
CA TYR A 76 -22.10 -3.37 -13.27
C TYR A 76 -22.84 -2.08 -12.88
N GLU A 77 -24.13 -2.18 -12.65
CA GLU A 77 -24.95 -1.07 -12.16
C GLU A 77 -25.25 -1.26 -10.68
N ASN A 78 -24.81 -0.31 -9.86
CA ASN A 78 -25.09 -0.27 -8.43
C ASN A 78 -24.90 1.16 -7.92
N ASP A 79 -25.53 1.46 -6.78
CA ASP A 79 -25.51 2.80 -6.19
C ASP A 79 -24.39 3.01 -5.16
N ILE A 80 -23.56 2.00 -4.91
CA ILE A 80 -22.62 2.01 -3.79
C ILE A 80 -21.18 2.12 -4.26
N ILE A 81 -20.82 1.38 -5.30
CA ILE A 81 -19.46 1.34 -5.83
C ILE A 81 -19.43 1.92 -7.23
N SER A 82 -18.71 3.02 -7.41
CA SER A 82 -18.55 3.65 -8.73
C SER A 82 -17.74 2.74 -9.66
N THR A 83 -17.93 2.94 -10.96
CA THR A 83 -17.14 2.25 -11.99
C THR A 83 -15.65 2.49 -11.80
N ARG A 84 -15.26 3.72 -11.46
CA ARG A 84 -13.88 4.08 -11.19
C ARG A 84 -13.29 3.25 -10.04
N LYS A 85 -14.02 3.16 -8.91
CA LYS A 85 -13.56 2.39 -7.76
C LYS A 85 -13.51 0.90 -8.07
N LYS A 86 -14.50 0.39 -8.79
CA LYS A 86 -14.51 -1.01 -9.26
C LYS A 86 -13.28 -1.31 -10.12
N ASN A 87 -12.94 -0.41 -11.04
CA ASN A 87 -11.75 -0.55 -11.88
C ASN A 87 -10.45 -0.51 -11.06
N GLN A 88 -10.38 0.35 -10.03
CA GLN A 88 -9.24 0.38 -9.11
C GLN A 88 -9.07 -0.95 -8.38
N LEU A 89 -10.15 -1.51 -7.86
CA LEU A 89 -10.11 -2.80 -7.17
C LEU A 89 -9.64 -3.93 -8.10
N HIS A 90 -10.16 -3.98 -9.31
CA HIS A 90 -9.75 -4.97 -10.30
C HIS A 90 -8.28 -4.80 -10.70
N ALA A 91 -7.81 -3.57 -10.85
CA ALA A 91 -6.42 -3.29 -11.16
C ALA A 91 -5.50 -3.74 -10.03
N MET A 92 -5.86 -3.49 -8.77
CA MET A 92 -5.10 -3.97 -7.61
C MET A 92 -5.00 -5.49 -7.59
N VAL A 93 -6.11 -6.19 -7.77
CA VAL A 93 -6.11 -7.66 -7.83
C VAL A 93 -5.22 -8.16 -8.95
N ASN A 94 -5.27 -7.54 -10.12
CA ASN A 94 -4.44 -7.93 -11.25
C ASN A 94 -2.94 -7.75 -10.95
N TYR A 95 -2.56 -6.65 -10.30
CA TYR A 95 -1.18 -6.42 -9.88
C TYR A 95 -0.72 -7.42 -8.82
N ILE A 96 -1.59 -7.80 -7.90
CA ILE A 96 -1.27 -8.81 -6.89
C ILE A 96 -1.02 -10.16 -7.55
N GLU A 97 -1.89 -10.58 -8.46
CA GLU A 97 -1.82 -11.93 -9.05
C GLU A 97 -0.83 -12.04 -10.20
N ARG A 98 -0.65 -10.99 -10.99
CA ARG A 98 0.07 -11.04 -12.26
C ARG A 98 1.13 -9.96 -12.45
N GLY A 99 1.34 -9.10 -11.45
CA GLY A 99 2.32 -8.03 -11.54
C GLY A 99 3.75 -8.55 -11.57
N PRO A 100 4.72 -7.65 -11.87
CA PRO A 100 6.13 -8.03 -11.88
C PRO A 100 6.57 -8.62 -10.55
N GLY A 101 7.25 -9.77 -10.58
CA GLY A 101 7.76 -10.44 -9.38
C GLY A 101 6.74 -11.21 -8.56
N GLN A 102 5.48 -11.29 -9.00
CA GLN A 102 4.42 -11.94 -8.23
C GLN A 102 4.39 -13.47 -8.34
N ASP A 103 5.30 -14.06 -9.11
CA ASP A 103 5.49 -15.51 -9.10
C ASP A 103 6.19 -16.01 -7.84
N SER A 104 6.93 -15.13 -7.16
CA SER A 104 7.59 -15.44 -5.88
C SER A 104 6.64 -15.20 -4.71
N HIS A 105 6.76 -16.02 -3.67
CA HIS A 105 6.01 -15.90 -2.42
C HIS A 105 4.49 -15.93 -2.57
N ARG A 106 3.99 -16.50 -3.66
CA ARG A 106 2.57 -16.54 -3.99
C ARG A 106 1.73 -17.06 -2.82
N GLY A 107 0.63 -16.36 -2.53
CA GLY A 107 -0.27 -16.74 -1.45
C GLY A 107 0.19 -16.35 -0.05
N THR A 108 1.23 -15.52 0.07
CA THR A 108 1.69 -15.00 1.36
C THR A 108 1.32 -13.53 1.55
N MET A 109 1.42 -13.07 2.79
CA MET A 109 1.19 -11.65 3.11
C MET A 109 2.18 -10.74 2.38
N LEU A 110 3.42 -11.18 2.19
CA LEU A 110 4.42 -10.44 1.42
C LEU A 110 4.00 -10.30 -0.05
N TRP A 111 3.50 -11.37 -0.64
CA TRP A 111 2.98 -11.37 -2.01
C TRP A 111 1.86 -10.33 -2.18
N LEU A 112 0.92 -10.29 -1.24
CA LEU A 112 -0.17 -9.32 -1.23
C LEU A 112 0.36 -7.88 -1.13
N TYR A 113 1.23 -7.62 -0.17
CA TYR A 113 1.82 -6.30 0.04
C TYR A 113 2.62 -5.83 -1.19
N ASN A 114 3.43 -6.71 -1.77
CA ASN A 114 4.22 -6.38 -2.96
C ASN A 114 3.33 -6.04 -4.17
N GLY A 115 2.25 -6.77 -4.37
CA GLY A 115 1.30 -6.48 -5.44
C GLY A 115 0.61 -5.14 -5.27
N VAL A 116 0.20 -4.83 -4.04
CA VAL A 116 -0.44 -3.55 -3.71
C VAL A 116 0.53 -2.39 -3.91
N THR A 117 1.76 -2.49 -3.42
CA THR A 117 2.75 -1.43 -3.59
C THR A 117 3.15 -1.24 -5.06
N SER A 118 3.25 -2.32 -5.82
CA SER A 118 3.49 -2.25 -7.26
C SER A 118 2.37 -1.51 -7.98
N TYR A 119 1.11 -1.76 -7.62
CA TYR A 119 -0.02 -1.02 -8.15
C TYR A 119 0.08 0.48 -7.81
N ILE A 120 0.36 0.81 -6.56
CA ILE A 120 0.47 2.21 -6.12
C ILE A 120 1.55 2.96 -6.89
N ASN A 121 2.67 2.31 -7.15
CA ASN A 121 3.81 2.94 -7.82
C ASN A 121 3.69 2.97 -9.35
N ASN A 122 3.01 2.01 -9.95
CA ASN A 122 3.05 1.80 -11.41
C ASN A 122 1.68 1.68 -12.08
N GLY A 123 0.65 1.28 -11.34
CA GLY A 123 -0.66 0.95 -11.89
C GLY A 123 -1.66 2.09 -11.91
N ILE A 124 -1.41 3.15 -11.14
CA ILE A 124 -2.29 4.32 -11.08
C ILE A 124 -1.99 5.21 -12.29
N GLU A 125 -3.05 5.58 -13.02
CA GLU A 125 -2.92 6.50 -14.15
C GLU A 125 -2.79 7.95 -13.66
N TYR A 126 -1.84 8.67 -14.21
CA TYR A 126 -1.58 10.08 -13.92
C TYR A 126 -1.61 10.88 -15.21
N LYS A 127 -1.95 12.18 -15.08
CA LYS A 127 -1.99 13.09 -16.25
C LYS A 127 -0.63 13.24 -16.91
N ASP A 128 0.45 13.25 -16.12
CA ASP A 128 1.81 13.38 -16.59
C ASP A 128 2.82 12.84 -15.54
N ASN A 129 4.09 12.79 -15.92
CA ASN A 129 5.16 12.29 -15.05
C ASN A 129 5.39 13.15 -13.81
N LEU A 130 5.17 14.46 -13.90
CA LEU A 130 5.31 15.37 -12.76
C LEU A 130 4.25 15.09 -11.71
N ASN A 131 2.98 14.93 -12.11
CA ASN A 131 1.89 14.57 -11.20
C ASN A 131 2.14 13.20 -10.54
N LYS A 132 2.66 12.25 -11.30
CA LYS A 132 3.04 10.94 -10.76
C LYS A 132 4.11 11.08 -9.69
N PHE A 133 5.16 11.84 -9.96
CA PHE A 133 6.27 12.05 -9.01
C PHE A 133 5.77 12.69 -7.72
N ASP A 134 5.00 13.78 -7.82
CA ASP A 134 4.46 14.46 -6.66
C ASP A 134 3.54 13.55 -5.83
N SER A 135 2.70 12.76 -6.48
CA SER A 135 1.80 11.83 -5.80
C SER A 135 2.56 10.74 -5.05
N ILE A 136 3.62 10.17 -5.64
CA ILE A 136 4.43 9.13 -5.01
C ILE A 136 5.21 9.69 -3.82
N THR A 137 5.72 10.93 -3.91
CA THR A 137 6.59 11.50 -2.87
C THR A 137 5.83 12.19 -1.75
N GLN A 138 4.72 12.85 -2.01
CA GLN A 138 4.03 13.73 -1.06
C GLN A 138 2.51 13.67 -1.10
N GLY A 139 1.95 13.09 -2.16
CA GLY A 139 0.51 13.09 -2.41
C GLY A 139 -0.22 11.85 -1.94
N ASN A 140 -1.34 11.56 -2.62
CA ASN A 140 -2.25 10.47 -2.27
C ASN A 140 -1.61 9.09 -2.37
N SER A 141 -0.73 8.85 -3.34
CA SER A 141 -0.04 7.57 -3.49
C SER A 141 0.93 7.32 -2.33
N PHE A 142 1.61 8.37 -1.85
CA PHE A 142 2.47 8.27 -0.68
C PHE A 142 1.66 7.89 0.57
N LYS A 143 0.53 8.55 0.79
CA LYS A 143 -0.37 8.24 1.92
C LYS A 143 -0.94 6.84 1.82
N LEU A 144 -1.32 6.42 0.63
CA LEU A 144 -1.84 5.08 0.39
C LEU A 144 -0.78 4.02 0.67
N GLY A 145 0.47 4.27 0.25
CA GLY A 145 1.60 3.40 0.55
C GLY A 145 1.88 3.26 2.05
N GLN A 146 1.79 4.37 2.79
CA GLN A 146 1.93 4.34 4.26
C GLN A 146 0.79 3.56 4.91
N THR A 147 -0.44 3.76 4.45
CA THR A 147 -1.60 3.02 4.95
C THR A 147 -1.45 1.53 4.68
N ALA A 148 -0.98 1.15 3.49
CA ALA A 148 -0.73 -0.25 3.14
C ALA A 148 0.30 -0.88 4.09
N PHE A 149 1.39 -0.18 4.37
CA PHE A 149 2.42 -0.65 5.30
C PHE A 149 1.88 -0.79 6.73
N ASN A 150 1.14 0.21 7.20
CA ASN A 150 0.54 0.17 8.54
C ASN A 150 -0.44 -0.99 8.71
N LYS A 151 -1.23 -1.28 7.69
CA LYS A 151 -2.14 -2.43 7.71
C LYS A 151 -1.39 -3.76 7.69
N LEU A 152 -0.28 -3.83 6.98
CA LEU A 152 0.61 -5.00 7.04
C LEU A 152 1.09 -5.23 8.47
N VAL A 153 1.59 -4.19 9.12
CA VAL A 153 2.06 -4.26 10.52
C VAL A 153 0.94 -4.73 11.45
N GLN A 154 -0.25 -4.18 11.32
CA GLN A 154 -1.40 -4.57 12.13
C GLN A 154 -1.74 -6.04 11.98
N ARG A 155 -1.73 -6.57 10.77
CA ARG A 155 -2.03 -7.98 10.53
C ARG A 155 -0.97 -8.92 11.05
N LEU A 156 0.30 -8.51 11.02
CA LEU A 156 1.40 -9.29 11.58
C LEU A 156 1.39 -9.31 13.10
N SER A 157 0.77 -8.31 13.73
CA SER A 157 0.68 -8.17 15.18
C SER A 157 -0.57 -8.82 15.78
N ALA A 158 -1.46 -9.30 14.94
CA ALA A 158 -2.73 -9.88 15.37
C ALA A 158 -2.57 -11.36 15.75
#